data_16bf48364c42c8a13f8a2ace799d51fd
#
_entry.id   16bf48364c42c8a13f8a2ace799d51fd
#
_cell.length_a   1.000
_cell.length_b   1.000
_cell.length_c   1.000
_cell.angle_alpha   90.00
_cell.angle_beta   90.00
_cell.angle_gamma   90.00
#
_symmetry.space_group_name_H-M   'P 1'
#
loop_
_entity.id
_entity.type
_entity.pdbx_description
1 polymer ?
#
loop_
_entity_poly.entity_id
_entity_poly.type
_entity_poly.pdbx_seq_one_letter_code
_entity_poly.pdbx_strand_id
1 'polypeptide(L)'
;LTVKDLQLTQAQLIQTEKMLSLGRMVAGVAHEINNPINFISGNITYGLSYFQELVRLVELYQQTYPQPTPEIQQLSKDIDLDFLREDWLKLTNSMQVGAKRIQKIVQSLRLFSHLDQAELKPVDIHKGIDNTLLLLQHRLKAEGNRGDIKVIKQYGQLPKITCYASQLNQVFMHLLSNAIEALQEDLGKKTTITI
;
A
#
# COMPACT_ATOMS: atom_id res chain seq x y z
N LEU A 1 0.28 -38.18 -24.62
CA LEU A 1 0.34 -37.46 -23.35
C LEU A 1 0.87 -38.42 -22.30
N THR A 2 2.01 -38.10 -21.68
CA THR A 2 2.56 -38.91 -20.59
C THR A 2 1.83 -38.60 -19.28
N VAL A 3 1.87 -39.50 -18.31
CA VAL A 3 1.30 -39.31 -16.96
C VAL A 3 1.86 -38.01 -16.34
N LYS A 4 3.09 -37.67 -16.64
CA LYS A 4 3.76 -36.45 -16.20
C LYS A 4 3.15 -35.18 -16.82
N ASP A 5 2.78 -35.24 -18.11
CA ASP A 5 2.11 -34.12 -18.80
C ASP A 5 0.72 -33.88 -18.20
N LEU A 6 0.01 -34.97 -17.85
CA LEU A 6 -1.31 -34.91 -17.23
C LEU A 6 -1.24 -34.29 -15.83
N GLN A 7 -0.25 -34.67 -15.02
CA GLN A 7 -0.03 -34.11 -13.69
C GLN A 7 0.32 -32.63 -13.74
N LEU A 8 1.16 -32.21 -14.68
CA LEU A 8 1.51 -30.81 -14.90
C LEU A 8 0.28 -29.99 -15.31
N THR A 9 -0.51 -30.50 -16.26
CA THR A 9 -1.74 -29.85 -16.72
C THR A 9 -2.76 -29.73 -15.58
N GLN A 10 -2.92 -30.78 -14.77
CA GLN A 10 -3.82 -30.78 -13.63
C GLN A 10 -3.38 -29.77 -12.55
N ALA A 11 -2.09 -29.69 -12.25
CA ALA A 11 -1.55 -28.69 -11.32
C ALA A 11 -1.78 -27.26 -11.82
N GLN A 12 -1.60 -27.02 -13.13
CA GLN A 12 -1.87 -25.73 -13.76
C GLN A 12 -3.36 -25.37 -13.69
N LEU A 13 -4.26 -26.30 -13.94
CA LEU A 13 -5.71 -26.07 -13.84
C LEU A 13 -6.13 -25.71 -12.43
N ILE A 14 -5.66 -26.46 -11.41
CA ILE A 14 -5.95 -26.20 -10.01
C ILE A 14 -5.42 -24.81 -9.60
N GLN A 15 -4.23 -24.44 -10.07
CA GLN A 15 -3.65 -23.15 -9.77
C GLN A 15 -4.43 -22.01 -10.42
N THR A 16 -4.87 -22.20 -11.68
CA THR A 16 -5.70 -21.24 -12.41
C THR A 16 -7.06 -21.06 -11.74
N GLU A 17 -7.71 -22.16 -11.32
CA GLU A 17 -8.99 -22.12 -10.61
C GLU A 17 -8.89 -21.40 -9.26
N LYS A 18 -7.86 -21.68 -8.46
CA LYS A 18 -7.57 -20.96 -7.22
C LYS A 18 -7.38 -19.48 -7.45
N MET A 19 -6.70 -19.13 -8.53
CA MET A 19 -6.42 -17.75 -8.89
C MET A 19 -7.69 -17.00 -9.36
N LEU A 20 -8.54 -17.65 -10.15
CA LEU A 20 -9.85 -17.12 -10.57
C LEU A 20 -10.78 -16.90 -9.39
N SER A 21 -10.85 -17.87 -8.46
CA SER A 21 -11.63 -17.76 -7.23
C SER A 21 -11.14 -16.60 -6.36
N LEU A 22 -9.83 -16.50 -6.17
CA LEU A 22 -9.20 -15.39 -5.44
C LEU A 22 -9.50 -14.05 -6.12
N GLY A 23 -9.46 -14.01 -7.45
CA GLY A 23 -9.76 -12.83 -8.25
C GLY A 23 -11.15 -12.25 -7.98
N ARG A 24 -12.18 -13.08 -8.02
CA ARG A 24 -13.56 -12.68 -7.75
C ARG A 24 -13.76 -12.21 -6.32
N MET A 25 -13.17 -12.93 -5.35
CA MET A 25 -13.24 -12.56 -3.94
C MET A 25 -12.57 -11.21 -3.70
N VAL A 26 -11.38 -10.99 -4.25
CA VAL A 26 -10.62 -9.75 -4.09
C VAL A 26 -11.35 -8.56 -4.69
N ALA A 27 -12.05 -8.70 -5.81
CA ALA A 27 -12.82 -7.59 -6.40
C ALA A 27 -13.94 -7.10 -5.47
N GLY A 28 -14.67 -8.01 -4.83
CA GLY A 28 -15.70 -7.68 -3.83
C GLY A 28 -15.10 -7.06 -2.57
N VAL A 29 -14.09 -7.71 -1.99
CA VAL A 29 -13.40 -7.24 -0.79
C VAL A 29 -12.74 -5.87 -1.03
N ALA A 30 -12.17 -5.63 -2.22
CA ALA A 30 -11.59 -4.34 -2.56
C ALA A 30 -12.60 -3.20 -2.51
N HIS A 31 -13.83 -3.44 -2.95
CA HIS A 31 -14.90 -2.43 -2.85
C HIS A 31 -15.31 -2.18 -1.40
N GLU A 32 -15.45 -3.25 -0.62
CA GLU A 32 -15.82 -3.18 0.80
C GLU A 32 -14.73 -2.53 1.67
N ILE A 33 -13.44 -2.67 1.32
CA ILE A 33 -12.34 -1.99 2.03
C ILE A 33 -12.22 -0.53 1.60
N ASN A 34 -12.43 -0.20 0.32
CA ASN A 34 -12.34 1.18 -0.14
C ASN A 34 -13.38 2.10 0.52
N ASN A 35 -14.58 1.59 0.81
CA ASN A 35 -15.63 2.38 1.43
C ASN A 35 -15.21 2.95 2.80
N PRO A 36 -14.84 2.14 3.83
CA PRO A 36 -14.39 2.67 5.11
C PRO A 36 -13.12 3.52 5.00
N ILE A 37 -12.20 3.19 4.10
CA ILE A 37 -10.97 3.98 3.91
C ILE A 37 -11.29 5.37 3.34
N ASN A 38 -12.25 5.50 2.44
CA ASN A 38 -12.69 6.79 1.94
C ASN A 38 -13.34 7.63 3.05
N PHE A 39 -14.15 7.02 3.92
CA PHE A 39 -14.70 7.70 5.11
C PHE A 39 -13.59 8.15 6.06
N ILE A 40 -12.62 7.28 6.36
CA ILE A 40 -11.48 7.63 7.23
C ILE A 40 -10.71 8.80 6.62
N SER A 41 -10.36 8.76 5.33
CA SER A 41 -9.62 9.83 4.66
C SER A 41 -10.38 11.15 4.66
N GLY A 42 -11.70 11.11 4.42
CA GLY A 42 -12.56 12.28 4.47
C GLY A 42 -12.62 12.88 5.87
N ASN A 43 -12.86 12.04 6.89
CA ASN A 43 -12.97 12.47 8.28
C ASN A 43 -11.65 13.07 8.81
N ILE A 44 -10.48 12.53 8.41
CA ILE A 44 -9.18 13.12 8.76
C ILE A 44 -9.07 14.54 8.19
N THR A 45 -9.51 14.75 6.94
CA THR A 45 -9.46 16.06 6.29
C THR A 45 -10.34 17.07 7.01
N TYR A 46 -11.58 16.69 7.33
CA TYR A 46 -12.49 17.54 8.09
C TYR A 46 -11.99 17.80 9.52
N GLY A 47 -11.51 16.75 10.21
CA GLY A 47 -10.95 16.90 11.55
C GLY A 47 -9.75 17.84 11.59
N LEU A 48 -8.88 17.79 10.58
CA LEU A 48 -7.78 18.74 10.45
C LEU A 48 -8.27 20.18 10.27
N SER A 49 -9.27 20.40 9.41
CA SER A 49 -9.86 21.74 9.20
C SER A 49 -10.47 22.28 10.51
N TYR A 50 -11.28 21.48 11.21
CA TYR A 50 -11.89 21.88 12.47
C TYR A 50 -10.85 22.21 13.53
N PHE A 51 -9.80 21.41 13.63
CA PHE A 51 -8.71 21.67 14.57
C PHE A 51 -8.00 23.01 14.24
N GLN A 52 -7.73 23.29 12.95
CA GLN A 52 -7.11 24.54 12.54
C GLN A 52 -7.98 25.76 12.89
N GLU A 53 -9.31 25.65 12.72
CA GLU A 53 -10.23 26.72 13.11
C GLU A 53 -10.26 26.94 14.63
N LEU A 54 -10.24 25.85 15.42
CA LEU A 54 -10.13 25.95 16.89
C LEU A 54 -8.83 26.57 17.34
N VAL A 55 -7.70 26.17 16.75
CA VAL A 55 -6.40 26.79 17.05
C VAL A 55 -6.42 28.29 16.71
N ARG A 56 -6.96 28.67 15.56
CA ARG A 56 -7.10 30.08 15.18
C ARG A 56 -7.96 30.86 16.18
N LEU A 57 -9.03 30.27 16.68
CA LEU A 57 -9.88 30.88 17.71
C LEU A 57 -9.08 31.09 19.01
N VAL A 58 -8.33 30.08 19.46
CA VAL A 58 -7.48 30.17 20.66
C VAL A 58 -6.42 31.26 20.48
N GLU A 59 -5.74 31.31 19.34
CA GLU A 59 -4.74 32.36 19.03
C GLU A 59 -5.37 33.77 19.09
N LEU A 60 -6.58 33.94 18.55
CA LEU A 60 -7.29 35.21 18.62
C LEU A 60 -7.65 35.59 20.05
N TYR A 61 -8.10 34.64 20.86
CA TYR A 61 -8.34 34.88 22.29
C TYR A 61 -7.07 35.29 23.04
N GLN A 62 -5.94 34.62 22.80
CA GLN A 62 -4.65 34.95 23.40
C GLN A 62 -4.17 36.36 23.01
N GLN A 63 -4.40 36.76 21.76
CA GLN A 63 -4.07 38.12 21.29
C GLN A 63 -4.96 39.18 21.90
N THR A 64 -6.25 38.90 22.06
CA THR A 64 -7.25 39.85 22.58
C THR A 64 -7.14 40.00 24.10
N TYR A 65 -6.82 38.91 24.80
CA TYR A 65 -6.70 38.84 26.25
C TYR A 65 -5.29 38.38 26.68
N PRO A 66 -4.28 39.26 26.61
CA PRO A 66 -2.89 38.89 26.88
C PRO A 66 -2.59 38.55 28.34
N GLN A 67 -3.51 38.84 29.25
CA GLN A 67 -3.41 38.49 30.67
C GLN A 67 -4.55 37.53 31.05
N PRO A 68 -4.41 36.23 30.77
CA PRO A 68 -5.39 35.23 31.12
C PRO A 68 -5.45 35.01 32.65
N THR A 69 -6.58 34.49 33.11
CA THR A 69 -6.72 34.13 34.54
C THR A 69 -5.75 33.03 34.93
N PRO A 70 -5.42 32.90 36.24
CA PRO A 70 -4.53 31.84 36.72
C PRO A 70 -4.96 30.44 36.31
N GLU A 71 -6.27 30.18 36.24
CA GLU A 71 -6.82 28.89 35.81
C GLU A 71 -6.50 28.60 34.33
N ILE A 72 -6.64 29.63 33.45
CA ILE A 72 -6.34 29.49 32.04
C ILE A 72 -4.83 29.29 31.83
N GLN A 73 -4.00 30.04 32.59
CA GLN A 73 -2.55 29.89 32.56
C GLN A 73 -2.11 28.49 32.97
N GLN A 74 -2.69 27.97 34.03
CA GLN A 74 -2.37 26.63 34.52
C GLN A 74 -2.79 25.56 33.50
N LEU A 75 -4.03 25.63 33.00
CA LEU A 75 -4.53 24.68 32.00
C LEU A 75 -3.69 24.71 30.73
N SER A 76 -3.30 25.90 30.23
CA SER A 76 -2.47 26.03 29.02
C SER A 76 -1.09 25.38 29.19
N LYS A 77 -0.52 25.43 30.42
CA LYS A 77 0.74 24.73 30.75
C LYS A 77 0.53 23.22 30.84
N ASP A 78 -0.55 22.79 31.48
CA ASP A 78 -0.83 21.36 31.72
C ASP A 78 -1.06 20.59 30.42
N ILE A 79 -1.72 21.22 29.42
CA ILE A 79 -1.98 20.60 28.14
C ILE A 79 -0.84 20.78 27.12
N ASP A 80 0.17 21.59 27.41
CA ASP A 80 1.24 21.94 26.47
C ASP A 80 0.69 22.25 25.06
N LEU A 81 0.03 23.40 24.94
CA LEU A 81 -0.75 23.75 23.76
C LEU A 81 0.08 23.75 22.46
N ASP A 82 1.35 24.16 22.55
CA ASP A 82 2.25 24.19 21.40
C ASP A 82 2.62 22.77 20.94
N PHE A 83 2.92 21.87 21.89
CA PHE A 83 3.16 20.47 21.60
C PHE A 83 1.92 19.82 20.97
N LEU A 84 0.74 20.04 21.54
CA LEU A 84 -0.52 19.47 21.04
C LEU A 84 -0.82 19.91 19.63
N ARG A 85 -0.52 21.18 19.26
CA ARG A 85 -0.68 21.70 17.93
C ARG A 85 0.24 21.01 16.91
N GLU A 86 1.52 20.85 17.25
CA GLU A 86 2.49 20.18 16.36
C GLU A 86 2.20 18.69 16.24
N ASP A 87 1.90 18.03 17.34
CA ASP A 87 1.66 16.59 17.37
C ASP A 87 0.39 16.21 16.61
N TRP A 88 -0.68 17.03 16.72
CA TRP A 88 -1.90 16.82 15.93
C TRP A 88 -1.64 16.78 14.42
N LEU A 89 -0.80 17.67 13.93
CA LEU A 89 -0.42 17.69 12.50
C LEU A 89 0.35 16.42 12.12
N LYS A 90 1.25 15.95 12.97
CA LYS A 90 2.01 14.70 12.75
C LYS A 90 1.08 13.49 12.75
N LEU A 91 0.18 13.41 13.72
CA LEU A 91 -0.81 12.33 13.83
C LEU A 91 -1.73 12.27 12.60
N THR A 92 -2.33 13.38 12.21
CA THR A 92 -3.24 13.43 11.06
C THR A 92 -2.53 13.11 9.75
N ASN A 93 -1.29 13.58 9.57
CA ASN A 93 -0.46 13.23 8.41
C ASN A 93 -0.13 11.72 8.40
N SER A 94 0.22 11.14 9.54
CA SER A 94 0.48 9.70 9.67
C SER A 94 -0.76 8.86 9.30
N MET A 95 -1.94 9.27 9.78
CA MET A 95 -3.21 8.61 9.42
C MET A 95 -3.51 8.72 7.92
N GLN A 96 -3.31 9.89 7.30
CA GLN A 96 -3.48 10.08 5.85
C GLN A 96 -2.54 9.19 5.04
N VAL A 97 -1.27 9.11 5.43
CA VAL A 97 -0.28 8.23 4.79
C VAL A 97 -0.71 6.77 4.90
N GLY A 98 -1.18 6.34 6.08
CA GLY A 98 -1.71 5.00 6.30
C GLY A 98 -2.91 4.69 5.42
N ALA A 99 -3.90 5.57 5.36
CA ALA A 99 -5.08 5.42 4.53
C ALA A 99 -4.73 5.34 3.04
N LYS A 100 -3.86 6.24 2.53
CA LYS A 100 -3.36 6.20 1.15
C LYS A 100 -2.61 4.90 0.84
N ARG A 101 -1.86 4.37 1.80
CA ARG A 101 -1.16 3.09 1.64
C ARG A 101 -2.14 1.94 1.47
N ILE A 102 -3.20 1.87 2.29
CA ILE A 102 -4.23 0.84 2.17
C ILE A 102 -4.93 0.95 0.81
N GLN A 103 -5.31 2.16 0.36
CA GLN A 103 -5.88 2.38 -0.97
C GLN A 103 -4.99 1.83 -2.10
N LYS A 104 -3.68 2.10 -2.04
CA LYS A 104 -2.73 1.57 -3.02
C LYS A 104 -2.67 0.05 -3.03
N ILE A 105 -2.65 -0.59 -1.85
CA ILE A 105 -2.65 -2.05 -1.72
C ILE A 105 -3.93 -2.63 -2.33
N VAL A 106 -5.09 -2.07 -2.00
CA VAL A 106 -6.38 -2.52 -2.52
C VAL A 106 -6.46 -2.33 -4.03
N GLN A 107 -5.96 -1.21 -4.56
CA GLN A 107 -5.89 -0.98 -6.00
C GLN A 107 -4.99 -1.99 -6.70
N SER A 108 -3.83 -2.30 -6.13
CA SER A 108 -2.92 -3.32 -6.68
C SER A 108 -3.53 -4.72 -6.64
N LEU A 109 -4.21 -5.07 -5.55
CA LEU A 109 -4.97 -6.31 -5.45
C LEU A 109 -6.07 -6.38 -6.52
N ARG A 110 -6.81 -5.30 -6.75
CA ARG A 110 -7.83 -5.23 -7.80
C ARG A 110 -7.23 -5.41 -9.20
N LEU A 111 -6.13 -4.73 -9.49
CA LEU A 111 -5.44 -4.86 -10.79
C LEU A 111 -4.89 -6.28 -11.01
N PHE A 112 -4.43 -6.92 -9.94
CA PHE A 112 -4.01 -8.31 -9.96
C PHE A 112 -5.18 -9.28 -10.14
N SER A 113 -6.32 -8.99 -9.52
CA SER A 113 -7.54 -9.80 -9.48
C SER A 113 -8.38 -9.71 -10.75
N HIS A 114 -8.20 -8.69 -11.62
CA HIS A 114 -8.91 -8.55 -12.88
C HIS A 114 -8.49 -9.62 -13.92
N LEU A 115 -8.50 -10.89 -13.47
CA LEU A 115 -8.27 -12.07 -14.31
C LEU A 115 -9.38 -12.28 -15.35
N ASP A 116 -10.57 -11.70 -15.14
CA ASP A 116 -11.73 -11.87 -16.02
C ASP A 116 -11.70 -10.99 -17.28
N GLN A 117 -10.81 -10.00 -17.37
CA GLN A 117 -10.64 -9.24 -18.58
C GLN A 117 -9.61 -9.95 -19.49
N ALA A 118 -10.08 -11.00 -20.16
CA ALA A 118 -9.35 -11.64 -21.29
C ALA A 118 -9.30 -10.69 -22.50
N GLU A 119 -9.01 -9.41 -22.29
CA GLU A 119 -8.93 -8.39 -23.31
C GLU A 119 -7.49 -8.01 -23.56
N LEU A 120 -7.08 -8.12 -24.79
CA LEU A 120 -5.80 -7.62 -25.28
C LEU A 120 -5.82 -6.09 -25.26
N LYS A 121 -4.98 -5.49 -24.42
CA LYS A 121 -4.89 -4.03 -24.31
C LYS A 121 -3.44 -3.56 -24.19
N PRO A 122 -3.17 -2.29 -24.57
CA PRO A 122 -1.86 -1.70 -24.39
C PRO A 122 -1.53 -1.56 -22.89
N VAL A 123 -0.50 -2.27 -22.43
CA VAL A 123 -0.09 -2.35 -21.01
C VAL A 123 1.29 -1.73 -20.84
N ASP A 124 1.43 -0.97 -19.76
CA ASP A 124 2.71 -0.47 -19.26
C ASP A 124 3.33 -1.54 -18.33
N ILE A 125 4.42 -2.14 -18.78
CA ILE A 125 5.12 -3.24 -18.08
C ILE A 125 5.63 -2.76 -16.71
N HIS A 126 6.19 -1.56 -16.63
CA HIS A 126 6.75 -1.03 -15.38
C HIS A 126 5.69 -0.89 -14.30
N LYS A 127 4.48 -0.44 -14.67
CA LYS A 127 3.35 -0.40 -13.72
C LYS A 127 2.93 -1.79 -13.24
N GLY A 128 3.00 -2.80 -14.10
CA GLY A 128 2.72 -4.19 -13.71
C GLY A 128 3.73 -4.71 -12.67
N ILE A 129 5.01 -4.45 -12.89
CA ILE A 129 6.08 -4.81 -11.96
C ILE A 129 5.93 -4.03 -10.64
N ASP A 130 5.68 -2.71 -10.69
CA ASP A 130 5.52 -1.87 -9.52
C ASP A 130 4.34 -2.30 -8.63
N ASN A 131 3.22 -2.64 -9.24
CA ASN A 131 2.05 -3.17 -8.52
C ASN A 131 2.36 -4.52 -7.86
N THR A 132 3.09 -5.39 -8.54
CA THR A 132 3.50 -6.69 -8.00
C THR A 132 4.47 -6.51 -6.82
N LEU A 133 5.46 -5.63 -6.93
CA LEU A 133 6.37 -5.30 -5.84
C LEU A 133 5.65 -4.72 -4.62
N LEU A 134 4.61 -3.91 -4.84
CA LEU A 134 3.80 -3.37 -3.75
C LEU A 134 3.06 -4.48 -2.99
N LEU A 135 2.52 -5.49 -3.68
CA LEU A 135 1.89 -6.64 -3.05
C LEU A 135 2.89 -7.50 -2.25
N LEU A 136 4.11 -7.63 -2.75
CA LEU A 136 5.18 -8.40 -2.12
C LEU A 136 5.97 -7.59 -1.06
N GLN A 137 5.60 -6.32 -0.81
CA GLN A 137 6.36 -5.42 0.06
C GLN A 137 6.57 -5.98 1.48
N HIS A 138 5.61 -6.73 2.01
CA HIS A 138 5.73 -7.37 3.32
C HIS A 138 6.81 -8.45 3.34
N ARG A 139 7.01 -9.18 2.23
CA ARG A 139 8.03 -10.22 2.09
C ARG A 139 9.44 -9.66 1.85
N LEU A 140 9.54 -8.39 1.40
CA LEU A 140 10.81 -7.69 1.18
C LEU A 140 11.39 -7.10 2.47
N LYS A 141 10.56 -6.91 3.49
CA LYS A 141 11.00 -6.38 4.79
C LYS A 141 11.70 -7.43 5.64
N ALA A 142 12.54 -6.94 6.55
CA ALA A 142 13.22 -7.75 7.55
C ALA A 142 12.23 -8.59 8.37
N GLU A 143 12.56 -9.86 8.57
CA GLU A 143 11.82 -10.78 9.44
C GLU A 143 12.82 -11.59 10.27
N GLY A 144 12.73 -11.50 11.58
CA GLY A 144 13.70 -12.13 12.48
C GLY A 144 15.12 -11.57 12.34
N ASN A 145 16.10 -12.44 12.11
CA ASN A 145 17.52 -12.08 11.96
C ASN A 145 17.93 -11.66 10.53
N ARG A 146 16.97 -11.53 9.61
CA ARG A 146 17.23 -11.19 8.21
C ARG A 146 17.07 -9.69 7.98
N GLY A 147 18.00 -9.07 7.25
CA GLY A 147 17.90 -7.70 6.77
C GLY A 147 16.86 -7.53 5.64
N ASP A 148 16.52 -6.28 5.33
CA ASP A 148 15.63 -5.93 4.21
C ASP A 148 16.20 -6.38 2.86
N ILE A 149 15.33 -6.88 1.98
CA ILE A 149 15.68 -7.11 0.57
C ILE A 149 15.54 -5.78 -0.17
N LYS A 150 16.67 -5.26 -0.66
CA LYS A 150 16.71 -4.02 -1.43
C LYS A 150 16.29 -4.27 -2.87
N VAL A 151 15.32 -3.52 -3.37
CA VAL A 151 14.92 -3.53 -4.78
C VAL A 151 15.51 -2.32 -5.49
N ILE A 152 16.30 -2.55 -6.54
CA ILE A 152 16.86 -1.52 -7.41
C ILE A 152 16.15 -1.59 -8.75
N LYS A 153 15.46 -0.50 -9.11
CA LYS A 153 14.75 -0.39 -10.38
C LYS A 153 15.62 0.33 -11.40
N GLN A 154 15.95 -0.33 -12.50
CA GLN A 154 16.73 0.20 -13.61
C GLN A 154 15.91 0.12 -14.90
N TYR A 155 14.73 0.74 -14.87
CA TYR A 155 13.79 0.69 -15.99
C TYR A 155 14.30 1.47 -17.20
N GLY A 156 14.27 0.83 -18.37
CA GLY A 156 14.47 1.49 -19.64
C GLY A 156 13.19 2.20 -20.12
N GLN A 157 13.28 2.88 -21.27
CA GLN A 157 12.10 3.44 -21.94
C GLN A 157 11.46 2.35 -22.79
N LEU A 158 10.33 1.81 -22.35
CA LEU A 158 9.58 0.79 -23.05
C LEU A 158 8.26 1.36 -23.57
N PRO A 159 7.87 1.05 -24.82
CA PRO A 159 6.52 1.33 -25.30
C PRO A 159 5.52 0.44 -24.57
N LYS A 160 4.24 0.84 -24.57
CA LYS A 160 3.16 -0.05 -24.13
C LYS A 160 3.09 -1.25 -25.07
N ILE A 161 2.94 -2.44 -24.53
CA ILE A 161 2.75 -3.68 -25.30
C ILE A 161 1.29 -4.14 -25.20
N THR A 162 0.76 -4.66 -26.31
CA THR A 162 -0.58 -5.25 -26.33
C THR A 162 -0.52 -6.68 -25.82
N CYS A 163 -1.07 -6.90 -24.62
CA CYS A 163 -1.05 -8.21 -23.98
C CYS A 163 -2.22 -8.36 -22.98
N TYR A 164 -2.36 -9.57 -22.43
CA TYR A 164 -3.25 -9.86 -21.32
C TYR A 164 -2.57 -9.43 -20.01
N ALA A 165 -2.95 -8.25 -19.50
CA ALA A 165 -2.32 -7.63 -18.32
C ALA A 165 -2.31 -8.55 -17.08
N SER A 166 -3.38 -9.30 -16.88
CA SER A 166 -3.50 -10.24 -15.75
C SER A 166 -2.49 -11.38 -15.83
N GLN A 167 -2.33 -12.00 -17.01
CA GLN A 167 -1.36 -13.07 -17.21
C GLN A 167 0.08 -12.57 -17.04
N LEU A 168 0.37 -11.38 -17.56
CA LEU A 168 1.68 -10.76 -17.39
C LEU A 168 1.99 -10.46 -15.92
N ASN A 169 1.03 -9.91 -15.17
CA ASN A 169 1.18 -9.66 -13.72
C ASN A 169 1.39 -10.95 -12.94
N GLN A 170 0.78 -12.06 -13.37
CA GLN A 170 0.99 -13.38 -12.77
C GLN A 170 2.42 -13.87 -12.99
N VAL A 171 3.00 -13.66 -14.19
CA VAL A 171 4.41 -13.96 -14.46
C VAL A 171 5.31 -13.15 -13.54
N PHE A 172 5.07 -11.84 -13.38
CA PHE A 172 5.86 -11.01 -12.46
C PHE A 172 5.75 -11.47 -11.03
N MET A 173 4.55 -11.87 -10.57
CA MET A 173 4.34 -12.40 -9.23
C MET A 173 5.18 -13.65 -8.98
N HIS A 174 5.18 -14.60 -9.92
CA HIS A 174 5.96 -15.83 -9.79
C HIS A 174 7.46 -15.55 -9.80
N LEU A 175 7.95 -14.74 -10.73
CA LEU A 175 9.38 -14.42 -10.83
C LEU A 175 9.90 -13.70 -9.59
N LEU A 176 9.16 -12.69 -9.13
CA LEU A 176 9.55 -11.92 -7.94
C LEU A 176 9.42 -12.73 -6.66
N SER A 177 8.38 -13.58 -6.53
CA SER A 177 8.26 -14.49 -5.39
C SER A 177 9.41 -15.47 -5.32
N ASN A 178 9.78 -16.10 -6.44
CA ASN A 178 10.91 -17.03 -6.50
C ASN A 178 12.24 -16.33 -6.18
N ALA A 179 12.45 -15.11 -6.69
CA ALA A 179 13.65 -14.32 -6.38
C ALA A 179 13.73 -13.99 -4.88
N ILE A 180 12.60 -13.62 -4.26
CA ILE A 180 12.53 -13.35 -2.82
C ILE A 180 12.81 -14.63 -2.03
N GLU A 181 12.23 -15.78 -2.40
CA GLU A 181 12.44 -17.07 -1.74
C GLU A 181 13.90 -17.49 -1.78
N ALA A 182 14.53 -17.42 -2.95
CA ALA A 182 15.95 -17.74 -3.11
C ALA A 182 16.86 -16.86 -2.22
N LEU A 183 16.51 -15.58 -2.07
CA LEU A 183 17.25 -14.67 -1.17
C LEU A 183 16.92 -14.89 0.31
N GLN A 184 15.78 -15.51 0.63
CA GLN A 184 15.39 -15.83 1.99
C GLN A 184 16.17 -17.06 2.54
N GLU A 185 16.59 -17.96 1.68
CA GLU A 185 17.38 -19.14 2.05
C GLU A 185 18.87 -18.84 2.26
N ASP A 186 19.37 -17.74 1.70
CA ASP A 186 20.82 -17.39 1.75
C ASP A 186 21.09 -16.43 2.93
N LEU A 187 21.28 -17.02 4.11
CA LEU A 187 21.59 -16.31 5.36
C LEU A 187 23.01 -15.72 5.30
N GLY A 188 23.17 -14.46 4.96
CA GLY A 188 24.45 -13.74 5.17
C GLY A 188 24.98 -12.86 4.04
N LYS A 189 24.32 -12.76 2.90
CA LYS A 189 24.75 -11.90 1.78
C LYS A 189 23.86 -10.68 1.59
N LYS A 190 24.40 -9.67 0.88
CA LYS A 190 23.60 -8.50 0.45
C LYS A 190 22.40 -8.98 -0.38
N THR A 191 21.23 -8.87 0.17
CA THR A 191 19.97 -9.26 -0.46
C THR A 191 19.49 -8.12 -1.35
N THR A 192 19.73 -8.22 -2.66
CA THR A 192 19.31 -7.18 -3.62
C THR A 192 18.68 -7.83 -4.84
N ILE A 193 17.53 -7.31 -5.25
CA ILE A 193 16.87 -7.63 -6.53
C ILE A 193 17.05 -6.42 -7.44
N THR A 194 17.62 -6.60 -8.63
CA THR A 194 17.69 -5.55 -9.66
C THR A 194 16.75 -5.91 -10.80
N ILE A 195 15.94 -4.94 -11.25
CA ILE A 195 14.93 -5.12 -12.29
C ILE A 195 15.12 -4.04 -13.34
#